data_9f541eba9b0b8cdbb1e9ace30c4eb5ae
#
_entry.id   9f541eba9b0b8cdbb1e9ace30c4eb5ae
#
_cell.length_a   1.000
_cell.length_b   1.000
_cell.length_c   1.000
_cell.angle_alpha   90.00
_cell.angle_beta   90.00
_cell.angle_gamma   90.00
#
_symmetry.space_group_name_H-M   'P 1'
#
loop_
_entity.id
_entity.type
_entity.pdbx_description
1 polymer ?
#
loop_
_entity_poly.entity_id
_entity_poly.type
_entity_poly.pdbx_seq_one_letter_code
_entity_poly.pdbx_strand_id
1 'polypeptide(L)'
;MDQFADVPKYVKEFLIYMGTIKGSSKNTVHEYYLDIKLFLRFMKSFRESIPFSDEIDVSGLQIEFIQKIDLSDLYEYLYFLDTVKKNNANTRARKVSSIRSFFKYLNVKAKLLDTNPALELDAPKIKKSLPRYLEFDQSLQLLNAIDGENKERDYAIVFLFLNCGMRLSELVNINIQDIQSDKLVITGKGNKERTVYLSDACREAIADYLKVRPRDGVKDRDALFLSNRRQRISNKTVQYLVKKYLATAGLDTAKYSTHKLRHTAATLMYQEGDVDIRLLQEILGHTNLSTTEIYTHVNDSQLKDAVNQNPLAKVKKKRSDVK
;
A
#
# COMPACT_ATOMS: atom_id res chain seq x y z
N MET A 1 25.54 -9.84 -12.97
CA MET A 1 25.08 -11.13 -12.40
C MET A 1 23.60 -11.27 -12.64
N ASP A 2 23.16 -12.42 -13.13
CA ASP A 2 21.74 -12.72 -13.39
C ASP A 2 20.97 -12.71 -12.07
N GLN A 3 20.13 -11.71 -11.86
CA GLN A 3 19.37 -11.49 -10.63
C GLN A 3 18.47 -12.68 -10.25
N PHE A 4 18.18 -13.59 -11.19
CA PHE A 4 17.26 -14.72 -11.03
C PHE A 4 17.93 -16.05 -11.42
N ALA A 5 19.24 -16.21 -11.14
CA ALA A 5 20.02 -17.39 -11.55
C ALA A 5 19.49 -18.72 -10.99
N ASP A 6 18.79 -18.66 -9.86
CA ASP A 6 18.31 -19.77 -9.04
C ASP A 6 16.86 -20.23 -9.32
N VAL A 7 16.29 -19.81 -10.45
CA VAL A 7 14.99 -20.26 -10.95
C VAL A 7 15.07 -20.68 -12.43
N PRO A 8 14.14 -21.54 -12.92
CA PRO A 8 14.14 -22.01 -14.30
C PRO A 8 14.03 -20.88 -15.34
N LYS A 9 14.45 -21.16 -16.55
CA LYS A 9 14.43 -20.20 -17.68
C LYS A 9 13.04 -19.61 -17.91
N TYR A 10 12.00 -20.41 -17.93
CA TYR A 10 10.62 -19.95 -18.15
C TYR A 10 10.09 -19.04 -17.04
N VAL A 11 10.62 -19.16 -15.80
CA VAL A 11 10.32 -18.20 -14.71
C VAL A 11 11.05 -16.88 -14.94
N LYS A 12 12.33 -16.91 -15.34
CA LYS A 12 13.08 -15.70 -15.68
C LYS A 12 12.40 -14.92 -16.79
N GLU A 13 11.96 -15.58 -17.84
CA GLU A 13 11.24 -14.99 -18.96
C GLU A 13 9.93 -14.35 -18.51
N PHE A 14 9.18 -15.01 -17.61
CA PHE A 14 8.00 -14.42 -16.98
C PHE A 14 8.32 -13.14 -16.19
N LEU A 15 9.37 -13.15 -15.37
CA LEU A 15 9.76 -11.98 -14.57
C LEU A 15 10.23 -10.82 -15.45
N ILE A 16 10.97 -11.11 -16.53
CA ILE A 16 11.34 -10.12 -17.54
C ILE A 16 10.09 -9.55 -18.21
N TYR A 17 9.15 -10.39 -18.63
CA TYR A 17 7.87 -9.96 -19.20
C TYR A 17 7.11 -9.05 -18.24
N MET A 18 7.05 -9.39 -16.94
CA MET A 18 6.40 -8.55 -15.93
C MET A 18 7.07 -7.18 -15.77
N GLY A 19 8.39 -7.13 -15.80
CA GLY A 19 9.13 -5.88 -15.65
C GLY A 19 9.09 -5.02 -16.91
N THR A 20 9.40 -5.60 -18.07
CA THR A 20 9.61 -4.85 -19.32
C THR A 20 8.34 -4.59 -20.11
N ILE A 21 7.45 -5.57 -20.21
CA ILE A 21 6.23 -5.47 -21.04
C ILE A 21 5.04 -4.98 -20.22
N LYS A 22 4.88 -5.52 -18.99
CA LYS A 22 3.78 -5.11 -18.10
C LYS A 22 4.06 -3.84 -17.31
N GLY A 23 5.30 -3.35 -17.33
CA GLY A 23 5.70 -2.15 -16.57
C GLY A 23 5.56 -2.30 -15.06
N SER A 24 5.64 -3.52 -14.54
CA SER A 24 5.56 -3.77 -13.11
C SER A 24 6.77 -3.19 -12.39
N SER A 25 6.56 -2.65 -11.17
CA SER A 25 7.67 -2.12 -10.37
C SER A 25 8.68 -3.21 -10.01
N LYS A 26 9.93 -2.83 -9.77
CA LYS A 26 11.00 -3.74 -9.31
C LYS A 26 10.57 -4.56 -8.08
N ASN A 27 9.88 -3.92 -7.12
CA ASN A 27 9.35 -4.61 -5.95
C ASN A 27 8.28 -5.64 -6.31
N THR A 28 7.37 -5.34 -7.23
CA THR A 28 6.36 -6.28 -7.69
C THR A 28 6.99 -7.50 -8.36
N VAL A 29 7.99 -7.28 -9.23
CA VAL A 29 8.73 -8.36 -9.88
C VAL A 29 9.46 -9.23 -8.84
N HIS A 30 10.08 -8.60 -7.85
CA HIS A 30 10.77 -9.32 -6.76
C HIS A 30 9.80 -10.14 -5.90
N GLU A 31 8.62 -9.61 -5.55
CA GLU A 31 7.60 -10.36 -4.82
C GLU A 31 7.09 -11.57 -5.64
N TYR A 32 6.88 -11.40 -6.95
CA TYR A 32 6.49 -12.49 -7.83
C TYR A 32 7.58 -13.55 -7.93
N TYR A 33 8.85 -13.15 -8.02
CA TYR A 33 9.99 -14.06 -7.98
C TYR A 33 9.96 -14.92 -6.69
N LEU A 34 9.81 -14.28 -5.53
CA LEU A 34 9.76 -15.01 -4.25
C LEU A 34 8.55 -15.95 -4.16
N ASP A 35 7.39 -15.51 -4.65
CA ASP A 35 6.17 -16.32 -4.64
C ASP A 35 6.28 -17.56 -5.54
N ILE A 36 6.75 -17.38 -6.77
CA ILE A 36 6.90 -18.49 -7.73
C ILE A 36 8.00 -19.44 -7.28
N LYS A 37 9.11 -18.93 -6.77
CA LYS A 37 10.19 -19.77 -6.22
C LYS A 37 9.70 -20.64 -5.06
N LEU A 38 8.95 -20.06 -4.12
CA LEU A 38 8.33 -20.80 -3.01
C LEU A 38 7.36 -21.87 -3.53
N PHE A 39 6.54 -21.52 -4.51
CA PHE A 39 5.61 -22.45 -5.14
C PHE A 39 6.35 -23.65 -5.78
N LEU A 40 7.39 -23.40 -6.56
CA LEU A 40 8.17 -24.46 -7.19
C LEU A 40 8.87 -25.37 -6.17
N ARG A 41 9.39 -24.81 -5.08
CA ARG A 41 9.99 -25.57 -3.98
C ARG A 41 8.97 -26.50 -3.30
N PHE A 42 7.77 -25.96 -3.04
CA PHE A 42 6.69 -26.78 -2.50
C PHE A 42 6.31 -27.91 -3.48
N MET A 43 6.08 -27.59 -4.75
CA MET A 43 5.69 -28.58 -5.74
C MET A 43 6.73 -29.69 -5.91
N LYS A 44 8.02 -29.33 -5.88
CA LYS A 44 9.11 -30.31 -5.93
C LYS A 44 9.10 -31.18 -4.68
N SER A 45 9.04 -30.59 -3.49
CA SER A 45 8.94 -31.30 -2.22
C SER A 45 7.75 -32.27 -2.20
N PHE A 46 6.58 -31.79 -2.61
CA PHE A 46 5.33 -32.55 -2.61
C PHE A 46 5.37 -33.75 -3.57
N ARG A 47 5.83 -33.54 -4.80
CA ARG A 47 5.85 -34.60 -5.82
C ARG A 47 6.97 -35.62 -5.68
N GLU A 48 8.12 -35.18 -5.16
CA GLU A 48 9.26 -36.09 -4.89
C GLU A 48 9.18 -36.69 -3.48
N SER A 49 8.13 -36.39 -2.70
CA SER A 49 7.92 -36.87 -1.32
C SER A 49 9.13 -36.60 -0.41
N ILE A 50 9.79 -35.46 -0.59
CA ILE A 50 10.93 -35.03 0.24
C ILE A 50 10.48 -33.94 1.24
N PRO A 51 11.11 -33.83 2.42
CA PRO A 51 10.81 -32.77 3.38
C PRO A 51 10.95 -31.40 2.75
N PHE A 52 9.98 -30.48 3.01
CA PHE A 52 10.06 -29.12 2.53
C PHE A 52 11.23 -28.35 3.18
N SER A 53 12.04 -27.69 2.35
CA SER A 53 13.10 -26.76 2.77
C SER A 53 13.10 -25.53 1.88
N ASP A 54 13.44 -24.37 2.47
CA ASP A 54 13.67 -23.13 1.72
C ASP A 54 14.98 -23.16 0.90
N GLU A 55 15.77 -24.24 0.98
CA GLU A 55 17.02 -24.47 0.25
C GLU A 55 16.85 -25.39 -0.97
N ILE A 56 15.65 -25.96 -1.19
CA ILE A 56 15.41 -26.82 -2.34
C ILE A 56 15.76 -26.07 -3.62
N ASP A 57 16.71 -26.62 -4.40
CA ASP A 57 17.07 -26.08 -5.70
C ASP A 57 15.97 -26.37 -6.72
N VAL A 58 15.53 -25.33 -7.40
CA VAL A 58 14.49 -25.38 -8.43
C VAL A 58 15.00 -24.91 -9.80
N SER A 59 16.26 -24.49 -9.89
CA SER A 59 16.83 -23.88 -11.11
C SER A 59 16.80 -24.80 -12.32
N GLY A 60 16.94 -26.12 -12.08
CA GLY A 60 16.97 -27.15 -13.10
C GLY A 60 15.60 -27.75 -13.49
N LEU A 61 14.48 -27.27 -12.89
CA LEU A 61 13.16 -27.82 -13.23
C LEU A 61 12.78 -27.52 -14.68
N GLN A 62 12.52 -28.60 -15.43
CA GLN A 62 12.08 -28.52 -16.82
C GLN A 62 10.60 -28.19 -16.92
N ILE A 63 10.14 -27.75 -18.11
CA ILE A 63 8.75 -27.33 -18.31
C ILE A 63 7.76 -28.50 -18.15
N GLU A 64 8.18 -29.71 -18.41
CA GLU A 64 7.40 -30.93 -18.24
C GLU A 64 6.97 -31.16 -16.79
N PHE A 65 7.73 -30.63 -15.83
CA PHE A 65 7.33 -30.62 -14.42
C PHE A 65 6.10 -29.74 -14.21
N ILE A 66 6.06 -28.57 -14.84
CA ILE A 66 4.95 -27.62 -14.74
C ILE A 66 3.72 -28.11 -15.48
N GLN A 67 3.90 -28.78 -16.63
CA GLN A 67 2.80 -29.31 -17.45
C GLN A 67 1.96 -30.38 -16.72
N LYS A 68 2.55 -31.03 -15.72
CA LYS A 68 1.86 -32.04 -14.90
C LYS A 68 1.07 -31.44 -13.71
N ILE A 69 1.21 -30.16 -13.44
CA ILE A 69 0.53 -29.50 -12.31
C ILE A 69 -0.94 -29.29 -12.68
N ASP A 70 -1.84 -29.72 -11.81
CA ASP A 70 -3.28 -29.57 -11.93
C ASP A 70 -3.86 -28.66 -10.81
N LEU A 71 -5.17 -28.48 -10.82
CA LEU A 71 -5.87 -27.63 -9.84
C LEU A 71 -5.77 -28.22 -8.43
N SER A 72 -5.74 -29.55 -8.27
CA SER A 72 -5.61 -30.20 -6.97
C SER A 72 -4.27 -29.90 -6.32
N ASP A 73 -3.18 -29.93 -7.10
CA ASP A 73 -1.84 -29.53 -6.64
C ASP A 73 -1.82 -28.09 -6.13
N LEU A 74 -2.56 -27.19 -6.79
CA LEU A 74 -2.66 -25.79 -6.37
C LEU A 74 -3.43 -25.64 -5.05
N TYR A 75 -4.45 -26.48 -4.80
CA TYR A 75 -5.13 -26.53 -3.50
C TYR A 75 -4.23 -27.07 -2.39
N GLU A 76 -3.41 -28.09 -2.66
CA GLU A 76 -2.41 -28.60 -1.72
C GLU A 76 -1.39 -27.49 -1.35
N TYR A 77 -0.96 -26.71 -2.33
CA TYR A 77 -0.12 -25.56 -2.05
C TYR A 77 -0.81 -24.52 -1.15
N LEU A 78 -2.08 -24.22 -1.38
CA LEU A 78 -2.83 -23.27 -0.52
C LEU A 78 -3.00 -23.83 0.89
N TYR A 79 -3.21 -25.13 1.04
CA TYR A 79 -3.25 -25.79 2.33
C TYR A 79 -1.89 -25.70 3.06
N PHE A 80 -0.80 -25.95 2.37
CA PHE A 80 0.56 -25.74 2.90
C PHE A 80 0.81 -24.29 3.36
N LEU A 81 0.38 -23.32 2.57
CA LEU A 81 0.51 -21.90 2.95
C LEU A 81 -0.28 -21.57 4.22
N ASP A 82 -1.42 -22.19 4.44
CA ASP A 82 -2.26 -21.98 5.62
C ASP A 82 -1.69 -22.70 6.85
N THR A 83 -1.44 -23.98 6.73
CA THR A 83 -1.13 -24.86 7.87
C THR A 83 0.33 -24.82 8.28
N VAL A 84 1.26 -24.83 7.33
CA VAL A 84 2.70 -24.91 7.57
C VAL A 84 3.32 -23.50 7.62
N LYS A 85 3.07 -22.68 6.60
CA LYS A 85 3.63 -21.30 6.56
C LYS A 85 2.81 -20.30 7.39
N LYS A 86 1.62 -20.68 7.87
CA LYS A 86 0.69 -19.86 8.68
C LYS A 86 0.43 -18.48 8.08
N ASN A 87 0.32 -18.42 6.76
CA ASN A 87 0.05 -17.19 6.05
C ASN A 87 -1.40 -16.75 6.29
N ASN A 88 -1.61 -15.45 6.51
CA ASN A 88 -2.96 -14.89 6.58
C ASN A 88 -3.63 -14.86 5.19
N ALA A 89 -4.96 -14.66 5.15
CA ALA A 89 -5.75 -14.67 3.92
C ALA A 89 -5.26 -13.67 2.87
N ASN A 90 -4.81 -12.46 3.28
CA ASN A 90 -4.27 -11.46 2.35
C ASN A 90 -2.99 -11.93 1.67
N THR A 91 -2.07 -12.55 2.43
CA THR A 91 -0.83 -13.10 1.88
C THR A 91 -1.10 -14.24 0.93
N ARG A 92 -2.04 -15.15 1.28
CA ARG A 92 -2.45 -16.24 0.40
C ARG A 92 -3.09 -15.72 -0.90
N ALA A 93 -4.00 -14.73 -0.81
CA ALA A 93 -4.64 -14.14 -1.99
C ALA A 93 -3.62 -13.46 -2.93
N ARG A 94 -2.58 -12.79 -2.37
CA ARG A 94 -1.49 -12.22 -3.16
C ARG A 94 -0.71 -13.32 -3.90
N LYS A 95 -0.40 -14.41 -3.21
CA LYS A 95 0.30 -15.57 -3.82
C LYS A 95 -0.53 -16.26 -4.90
N VAL A 96 -1.84 -16.38 -4.71
CA VAL A 96 -2.77 -16.84 -5.77
C VAL A 96 -2.69 -15.93 -6.99
N SER A 97 -2.65 -14.60 -6.79
CA SER A 97 -2.51 -13.65 -7.91
C SER A 97 -1.20 -13.84 -8.68
N SER A 98 -0.08 -14.10 -7.98
CA SER A 98 1.22 -14.40 -8.60
C SER A 98 1.16 -15.69 -9.44
N ILE A 99 0.57 -16.76 -8.89
CA ILE A 99 0.41 -18.05 -9.56
C ILE A 99 -0.48 -17.92 -10.80
N ARG A 100 -1.65 -17.28 -10.66
CA ARG A 100 -2.56 -17.04 -11.80
C ARG A 100 -1.87 -16.28 -12.94
N SER A 101 -1.10 -15.25 -12.59
CA SER A 101 -0.36 -14.46 -13.57
C SER A 101 0.72 -15.28 -14.25
N PHE A 102 1.42 -16.14 -13.52
CA PHE A 102 2.44 -17.01 -14.04
C PHE A 102 1.87 -18.07 -15.00
N PHE A 103 0.87 -18.83 -14.58
CA PHE A 103 0.25 -19.83 -15.45
C PHE A 103 -0.44 -19.20 -16.67
N LYS A 104 -1.06 -18.02 -16.52
CA LYS A 104 -1.59 -17.27 -17.66
C LYS A 104 -0.50 -16.89 -18.65
N TYR A 105 0.68 -16.48 -18.17
CA TYR A 105 1.81 -16.16 -19.05
C TYR A 105 2.28 -17.42 -19.79
N LEU A 106 2.48 -18.54 -19.09
CA LEU A 106 2.93 -19.80 -19.70
C LEU A 106 1.95 -20.31 -20.76
N ASN A 107 0.65 -20.25 -20.50
CA ASN A 107 -0.38 -20.72 -21.44
C ASN A 107 -0.59 -19.73 -22.61
N VAL A 108 -0.82 -18.44 -22.33
CA VAL A 108 -1.28 -17.48 -23.37
C VAL A 108 -0.12 -16.82 -24.11
N LYS A 109 1.01 -16.52 -23.44
CA LYS A 109 2.13 -15.75 -24.01
C LYS A 109 3.27 -16.62 -24.45
N ALA A 110 3.76 -17.47 -23.58
CA ALA A 110 4.87 -18.37 -23.89
C ALA A 110 4.44 -19.60 -24.69
N LYS A 111 3.16 -19.97 -24.64
CA LYS A 111 2.57 -21.18 -25.29
C LYS A 111 3.31 -22.46 -24.89
N LEU A 112 3.73 -22.54 -23.64
CA LEU A 112 4.40 -23.68 -23.05
C LEU A 112 3.43 -24.66 -22.37
N LEU A 113 2.17 -24.26 -22.19
CA LEU A 113 1.08 -25.04 -21.61
C LEU A 113 -0.13 -25.01 -22.53
N ASP A 114 -0.76 -26.16 -22.75
CA ASP A 114 -2.01 -26.26 -23.51
C ASP A 114 -3.20 -25.75 -22.68
N THR A 115 -3.20 -26.03 -21.38
CA THR A 115 -4.25 -25.62 -20.44
C THR A 115 -3.66 -24.83 -19.29
N ASN A 116 -4.51 -24.00 -18.66
CA ASN A 116 -4.12 -23.21 -17.50
C ASN A 116 -4.76 -23.78 -16.22
N PRO A 117 -4.03 -24.53 -15.38
CA PRO A 117 -4.59 -25.14 -14.17
C PRO A 117 -5.02 -24.10 -13.12
N ALA A 118 -4.51 -22.88 -13.18
CA ALA A 118 -4.87 -21.81 -12.24
C ALA A 118 -6.07 -20.96 -12.72
N LEU A 119 -6.75 -21.34 -13.80
CA LEU A 119 -7.89 -20.57 -14.33
C LEU A 119 -9.03 -20.49 -13.30
N GLU A 120 -9.35 -21.64 -12.70
CA GLU A 120 -10.42 -21.80 -11.71
C GLU A 120 -9.94 -21.74 -10.25
N LEU A 121 -8.66 -21.44 -10.04
CA LEU A 121 -8.10 -21.33 -8.69
C LEU A 121 -8.70 -20.14 -7.95
N ASP A 122 -9.54 -20.35 -6.95
CA ASP A 122 -10.14 -19.29 -6.17
C ASP A 122 -9.17 -18.65 -5.17
N ALA A 123 -9.28 -17.34 -5.02
CA ALA A 123 -8.57 -16.63 -3.97
C ALA A 123 -9.29 -16.78 -2.62
N PRO A 124 -8.57 -16.96 -1.50
CA PRO A 124 -9.17 -17.01 -0.18
C PRO A 124 -10.03 -15.77 0.09
N LYS A 125 -11.21 -15.98 0.70
CA LYS A 125 -12.08 -14.86 1.10
C LYS A 125 -11.38 -13.99 2.14
N ILE A 126 -11.21 -12.72 1.83
CA ILE A 126 -10.64 -11.73 2.74
C ILE A 126 -11.80 -11.06 3.49
N LYS A 127 -11.81 -11.17 4.82
CA LYS A 127 -12.74 -10.39 5.65
C LYS A 127 -12.33 -8.92 5.54
N LYS A 128 -13.20 -8.10 4.95
CA LYS A 128 -13.02 -6.65 4.94
C LYS A 128 -13.17 -6.16 6.39
N SER A 129 -12.10 -5.63 6.96
CA SER A 129 -12.17 -4.89 8.23
C SER A 129 -12.35 -3.41 7.94
N LEU A 130 -13.08 -2.71 8.80
CA LEU A 130 -13.15 -1.25 8.74
C LEU A 130 -11.74 -0.65 8.80
N PRO A 131 -11.47 0.40 8.02
CA PRO A 131 -10.20 1.10 8.08
C PRO A 131 -9.95 1.59 9.51
N ARG A 132 -8.77 1.28 10.06
CA ARG A 132 -8.33 1.85 11.33
C ARG A 132 -7.63 3.17 11.05
N TYR A 133 -8.03 4.22 11.71
CA TYR A 133 -7.46 5.56 11.61
C TYR A 133 -7.31 6.15 13.01
N LEU A 134 -6.55 7.22 13.15
CA LEU A 134 -6.47 8.01 14.38
C LEU A 134 -7.62 9.01 14.40
N GLU A 135 -8.32 9.08 15.53
CA GLU A 135 -9.24 10.19 15.79
C GLU A 135 -8.48 11.51 15.84
N PHE A 136 -9.20 12.64 15.74
CA PHE A 136 -8.59 13.97 15.74
C PHE A 136 -7.69 14.19 16.97
N ASP A 137 -8.19 13.89 18.18
CA ASP A 137 -7.42 14.03 19.42
C ASP A 137 -6.19 13.13 19.46
N GLN A 138 -6.29 11.90 18.94
CA GLN A 138 -5.15 11.00 18.83
C GLN A 138 -4.10 11.51 17.84
N SER A 139 -4.54 12.19 16.79
CA SER A 139 -3.64 12.84 15.81
C SER A 139 -2.89 14.00 16.44
N LEU A 140 -3.56 14.82 17.26
CA LEU A 140 -2.93 15.88 18.05
C LEU A 140 -1.96 15.30 19.09
N GLN A 141 -2.35 14.24 19.78
CA GLN A 141 -1.49 13.54 20.75
C GLN A 141 -0.21 13.01 20.08
N LEU A 142 -0.31 12.44 18.87
CA LEU A 142 0.84 12.00 18.09
C LEU A 142 1.77 13.18 17.74
N LEU A 143 1.24 14.30 17.27
CA LEU A 143 2.02 15.49 16.91
C LEU A 143 2.72 16.09 18.14
N ASN A 144 2.05 16.17 19.27
CA ASN A 144 2.60 16.70 20.52
C ASN A 144 3.68 15.79 21.15
N ALA A 145 3.70 14.50 20.79
CA ALA A 145 4.71 13.56 21.26
C ALA A 145 6.05 13.66 20.51
N ILE A 146 6.10 14.52 19.44
CA ILE A 146 7.32 14.63 18.62
C ILE A 146 8.30 15.56 19.31
N ASP A 147 9.43 14.98 19.71
CA ASP A 147 10.51 15.69 20.41
C ASP A 147 11.89 15.14 20.05
N GLY A 148 12.95 15.86 20.46
CA GLY A 148 14.34 15.50 20.26
C GLY A 148 15.05 16.33 19.18
N GLU A 149 16.28 15.96 18.87
CA GLU A 149 17.20 16.68 17.98
C GLU A 149 16.64 16.96 16.57
N ASN A 150 15.79 16.07 16.05
CA ASN A 150 15.23 16.17 14.70
C ASN A 150 13.73 16.52 14.71
N LYS A 151 13.24 17.17 15.76
CA LYS A 151 11.79 17.40 15.97
C LYS A 151 11.14 18.16 14.82
N GLU A 152 11.78 19.19 14.27
CA GLU A 152 11.22 19.99 13.16
C GLU A 152 11.04 19.14 11.91
N ARG A 153 12.03 18.28 11.58
CA ARG A 153 11.96 17.33 10.48
C ARG A 153 10.84 16.32 10.67
N ASP A 154 10.83 15.69 11.86
CA ASP A 154 9.94 14.58 12.17
C ASP A 154 8.49 15.10 12.28
N TYR A 155 8.31 16.32 12.82
CA TYR A 155 7.03 17.02 12.83
C TYR A 155 6.51 17.28 11.41
N ALA A 156 7.32 17.88 10.55
CA ALA A 156 6.94 18.13 9.16
C ALA A 156 6.55 16.85 8.42
N ILE A 157 7.29 15.75 8.62
CA ILE A 157 6.99 14.43 8.04
C ILE A 157 5.62 13.92 8.50
N VAL A 158 5.36 13.86 9.82
CA VAL A 158 4.10 13.35 10.37
C VAL A 158 2.94 14.26 10.01
N PHE A 159 3.15 15.57 10.05
CA PHE A 159 2.14 16.56 9.71
C PHE A 159 1.71 16.47 8.25
N LEU A 160 2.64 16.28 7.31
CA LEU A 160 2.34 16.05 5.90
C LEU A 160 1.55 14.75 5.67
N PHE A 161 1.84 13.68 6.42
CA PHE A 161 1.02 12.47 6.33
C PHE A 161 -0.42 12.73 6.76
N LEU A 162 -0.63 13.44 7.87
CA LEU A 162 -1.94 13.68 8.46
C LEU A 162 -2.75 14.74 7.70
N ASN A 163 -2.10 15.71 7.04
CA ASN A 163 -2.79 16.77 6.30
C ASN A 163 -2.95 16.44 4.81
N CYS A 164 -1.91 15.92 4.16
CA CYS A 164 -1.92 15.75 2.71
C CYS A 164 -2.21 14.30 2.28
N GLY A 165 -2.28 13.37 3.21
CA GLY A 165 -2.54 11.96 2.90
C GLY A 165 -1.54 11.34 1.92
N MET A 166 -0.28 11.73 1.96
CA MET A 166 0.76 11.27 1.02
C MET A 166 1.09 9.79 1.21
N ARG A 167 1.54 9.13 0.13
CA ARG A 167 2.16 7.81 0.26
C ARG A 167 3.58 7.96 0.83
N LEU A 168 4.04 6.94 1.55
CA LEU A 168 5.39 6.94 2.12
C LEU A 168 6.47 7.17 1.06
N SER A 169 6.36 6.50 -0.09
CA SER A 169 7.30 6.68 -1.21
C SER A 169 7.22 8.08 -1.84
N GLU A 170 6.06 8.71 -1.85
CA GLU A 170 5.90 10.08 -2.33
C GLU A 170 6.64 11.03 -1.40
N LEU A 171 6.41 10.93 -0.09
CA LEU A 171 7.02 11.81 0.91
C LEU A 171 8.55 11.73 0.93
N VAL A 172 9.14 10.54 0.90
CA VAL A 172 10.61 10.41 0.95
C VAL A 172 11.29 10.89 -0.34
N ASN A 173 10.56 10.93 -1.45
CA ASN A 173 11.09 11.37 -2.75
C ASN A 173 10.90 12.85 -3.03
N ILE A 174 10.28 13.63 -2.14
CA ILE A 174 10.13 15.07 -2.32
C ILE A 174 11.51 15.73 -2.42
N ASN A 175 11.67 16.59 -3.43
CA ASN A 175 12.80 17.49 -3.57
C ASN A 175 12.42 18.89 -3.09
N ILE A 176 13.41 19.69 -2.74
CA ILE A 176 13.19 21.09 -2.33
C ILE A 176 12.51 21.86 -3.46
N GLN A 177 12.93 21.64 -4.70
CA GLN A 177 12.38 22.31 -5.89
C GLN A 177 10.94 21.92 -6.24
N ASP A 178 10.41 20.81 -5.69
CA ASP A 178 9.04 20.37 -5.92
C ASP A 178 8.04 21.24 -5.14
N ILE A 179 8.53 22.08 -4.19
CA ILE A 179 7.72 22.98 -3.37
C ILE A 179 7.54 24.30 -4.12
N GLN A 180 6.30 24.59 -4.52
CA GLN A 180 5.92 25.76 -5.29
C GLN A 180 4.84 26.52 -4.52
N SER A 181 5.23 27.56 -3.74
CA SER A 181 4.29 28.37 -2.95
C SER A 181 3.33 27.51 -2.09
N ASP A 182 2.08 27.35 -2.54
CA ASP A 182 1.01 26.57 -1.90
C ASP A 182 0.85 25.15 -2.46
N LYS A 183 1.76 24.71 -3.34
CA LYS A 183 1.66 23.46 -4.07
C LYS A 183 2.93 22.64 -3.93
N LEU A 184 2.75 21.33 -3.98
CA LEU A 184 3.80 20.35 -4.03
C LEU A 184 3.53 19.41 -5.20
N VAL A 185 4.44 19.38 -6.18
CA VAL A 185 4.36 18.44 -7.30
C VAL A 185 5.04 17.15 -6.89
N ILE A 186 4.32 16.05 -6.87
CA ILE A 186 4.85 14.73 -6.49
C ILE A 186 4.67 13.72 -7.59
N THR A 187 5.70 12.91 -7.79
CA THR A 187 5.67 11.79 -8.74
C THR A 187 5.22 10.52 -8.04
N GLY A 188 4.07 10.00 -8.45
CA GLY A 188 3.47 8.79 -7.91
C GLY A 188 3.88 7.52 -8.66
N LYS A 189 3.15 6.43 -8.40
CA LYS A 189 3.36 5.13 -9.06
C LYS A 189 3.16 5.25 -10.58
N GLY A 190 4.12 4.73 -11.35
CA GLY A 190 4.09 4.77 -12.82
C GLY A 190 4.51 6.12 -13.40
N ASN A 191 5.30 6.89 -12.68
CA ASN A 191 5.78 8.22 -13.08
C ASN A 191 4.67 9.25 -13.39
N LYS A 192 3.49 9.06 -12.76
CA LYS A 192 2.39 10.02 -12.86
C LYS A 192 2.59 11.12 -11.83
N GLU A 193 2.61 12.34 -12.30
CA GLU A 193 2.65 13.51 -11.44
C GLU A 193 1.26 13.84 -10.92
N ARG A 194 1.19 14.33 -9.69
CA ARG A 194 0.00 14.95 -9.11
C ARG A 194 0.39 16.15 -8.25
N THR A 195 -0.48 17.11 -8.22
CA THR A 195 -0.34 18.27 -7.34
C THR A 195 -0.97 17.97 -5.98
N VAL A 196 -0.25 18.29 -4.92
CA VAL A 196 -0.76 18.30 -3.55
C VAL A 196 -0.77 19.74 -3.07
N TYR A 197 -1.93 20.25 -2.64
CA TYR A 197 -2.03 21.57 -2.06
C TYR A 197 -1.57 21.55 -0.60
N LEU A 198 -0.80 22.56 -0.21
CA LEU A 198 -0.25 22.72 1.13
C LEU A 198 -1.05 23.80 1.87
N SER A 199 -1.64 23.45 3.01
CA SER A 199 -2.18 24.45 3.94
C SER A 199 -1.07 25.33 4.49
N ASP A 200 -1.42 26.49 5.06
CA ASP A 200 -0.46 27.39 5.70
C ASP A 200 0.34 26.68 6.78
N ALA A 201 -0.32 25.86 7.58
CA ALA A 201 0.35 25.05 8.61
C ALA A 201 1.33 24.01 8.04
N CYS A 202 1.04 23.41 6.87
CA CYS A 202 1.99 22.53 6.20
C CYS A 202 3.22 23.30 5.71
N ARG A 203 3.02 24.49 5.15
CA ARG A 203 4.10 25.38 4.70
C ARG A 203 4.98 25.83 5.84
N GLU A 204 4.37 26.21 6.96
CA GLU A 204 5.08 26.59 8.19
C GLU A 204 5.93 25.44 8.73
N ALA A 205 5.36 24.23 8.86
CA ALA A 205 6.10 23.05 9.31
C ALA A 205 7.30 22.71 8.40
N ILE A 206 7.15 22.85 7.08
CA ILE A 206 8.26 22.68 6.14
C ILE A 206 9.30 23.80 6.31
N ALA A 207 8.86 25.04 6.43
CA ALA A 207 9.75 26.19 6.59
C ALA A 207 10.58 26.10 7.89
N ASP A 208 9.98 25.66 8.99
CA ASP A 208 10.69 25.47 10.24
C ASP A 208 11.75 24.39 10.13
N TYR A 209 11.43 23.28 9.46
CA TYR A 209 12.45 22.27 9.18
C TYR A 209 13.57 22.82 8.26
N LEU A 210 13.26 23.58 7.22
CA LEU A 210 14.26 24.15 6.32
C LEU A 210 15.24 25.12 7.01
N LYS A 211 14.84 25.80 8.10
CA LYS A 211 15.71 26.64 8.92
C LYS A 211 16.83 25.82 9.59
N VAL A 212 16.51 24.60 10.03
CA VAL A 212 17.43 23.72 10.77
C VAL A 212 18.01 22.58 9.90
N ARG A 213 17.57 22.47 8.65
CA ARG A 213 18.01 21.42 7.74
C ARG A 213 19.54 21.56 7.51
N PRO A 214 20.33 20.49 7.70
CA PRO A 214 21.77 20.50 7.40
C PRO A 214 22.08 21.00 5.99
N ARG A 215 23.08 21.86 5.86
CA ARG A 215 23.57 22.37 4.56
C ARG A 215 24.92 21.76 4.19
N ASP A 216 25.78 21.53 5.18
CA ASP A 216 27.12 21.03 4.98
C ASP A 216 27.15 19.49 4.98
N GLY A 217 28.01 18.92 4.14
CA GLY A 217 28.20 17.47 4.03
C GLY A 217 26.96 16.70 3.55
N VAL A 218 25.99 17.38 2.92
CA VAL A 218 24.78 16.77 2.38
C VAL A 218 25.12 15.98 1.13
N LYS A 219 24.77 14.70 1.11
CA LYS A 219 25.02 13.77 -0.01
C LYS A 219 23.95 13.87 -1.10
N ASP A 220 22.70 14.19 -0.74
CA ASP A 220 21.58 14.41 -1.65
C ASP A 220 21.02 15.82 -1.39
N ARG A 221 21.52 16.80 -2.17
CA ARG A 221 21.18 18.22 -1.98
C ARG A 221 19.73 18.53 -2.32
N ASP A 222 19.16 17.78 -3.26
CA ASP A 222 17.81 18.00 -3.77
C ASP A 222 16.75 17.49 -2.78
N ALA A 223 17.07 16.45 -2.01
CA ALA A 223 16.12 15.83 -1.10
C ALA A 223 15.59 16.82 -0.05
N LEU A 224 14.27 16.96 0.06
CA LEU A 224 13.66 17.75 1.14
C LEU A 224 14.07 17.19 2.51
N PHE A 225 13.76 15.91 2.77
CA PHE A 225 14.02 15.28 4.05
C PHE A 225 15.32 14.49 4.08
N LEU A 226 16.18 14.82 5.03
CA LEU A 226 17.49 14.18 5.24
C LEU A 226 17.47 13.25 6.46
N SER A 227 18.17 12.12 6.33
CA SER A 227 18.52 11.27 7.47
C SER A 227 19.69 11.88 8.26
N ASN A 228 19.97 11.32 9.45
CA ASN A 228 21.17 11.71 10.25
C ASN A 228 22.49 11.47 9.50
N ARG A 229 22.48 10.62 8.45
CA ARG A 229 23.63 10.40 7.57
C ARG A 229 23.74 11.44 6.44
N ARG A 230 22.93 12.50 6.49
CA ARG A 230 22.88 13.62 5.53
C ARG A 230 22.61 13.18 4.09
N GLN A 231 21.86 12.13 3.92
CA GLN A 231 21.33 11.65 2.63
C GLN A 231 19.81 11.60 2.69
N ARG A 232 19.13 11.46 1.54
CA ARG A 232 17.68 11.31 1.47
C ARG A 232 17.18 10.31 2.53
N ILE A 233 16.14 10.67 3.26
CA ILE A 233 15.55 9.81 4.27
C ILE A 233 14.97 8.56 3.61
N SER A 234 15.16 7.39 4.23
CA SER A 234 14.63 6.14 3.69
C SER A 234 13.22 5.83 4.19
N ASN A 235 12.47 5.03 3.43
CA ASN A 235 11.18 4.50 3.87
C ASN A 235 11.27 3.83 5.25
N LYS A 236 12.32 3.04 5.49
CA LYS A 236 12.54 2.36 6.78
C LYS A 236 12.73 3.35 7.93
N THR A 237 13.48 4.43 7.68
CA THR A 237 13.71 5.48 8.70
C THR A 237 12.39 6.17 9.04
N VAL A 238 11.57 6.53 8.05
CA VAL A 238 10.27 7.17 8.29
C VAL A 238 9.30 6.22 9.00
N GLN A 239 9.27 4.95 8.64
CA GLN A 239 8.46 3.96 9.36
C GLN A 239 8.89 3.82 10.82
N TYR A 240 10.21 3.80 11.07
CA TYR A 240 10.76 3.73 12.42
C TYR A 240 10.38 4.96 13.26
N LEU A 241 10.55 6.20 12.72
CA LEU A 241 10.20 7.41 13.46
C LEU A 241 8.70 7.49 13.77
N VAL A 242 7.83 7.13 12.81
CA VAL A 242 6.38 7.11 13.06
C VAL A 242 6.04 6.09 14.16
N LYS A 243 6.64 4.89 14.11
CA LYS A 243 6.43 3.87 15.16
C LYS A 243 6.93 4.35 16.53
N LYS A 244 8.09 5.04 16.57
CA LYS A 244 8.64 5.64 17.79
C LYS A 244 7.64 6.62 18.40
N TYR A 245 7.15 7.59 17.64
CA TYR A 245 6.25 8.62 18.15
C TYR A 245 4.85 8.11 18.48
N LEU A 246 4.34 7.11 17.77
CA LEU A 246 3.13 6.40 18.18
C LEU A 246 3.29 5.77 19.57
N ALA A 247 4.44 5.11 19.83
CA ALA A 247 4.73 4.54 21.14
C ALA A 247 4.86 5.64 22.22
N THR A 248 5.59 6.73 21.93
CA THR A 248 5.74 7.87 22.86
C THR A 248 4.39 8.51 23.20
N ALA A 249 3.48 8.59 22.21
CA ALA A 249 2.12 9.07 22.38
C ALA A 249 1.18 8.06 23.09
N GLY A 250 1.66 6.88 23.50
CA GLY A 250 0.82 5.85 24.10
C GLY A 250 -0.16 5.19 23.13
N LEU A 251 0.04 5.33 21.82
CA LEU A 251 -0.82 4.77 20.78
C LEU A 251 -0.33 3.38 20.36
N ASP A 252 -1.26 2.48 20.02
CA ASP A 252 -0.95 1.09 19.66
C ASP A 252 -0.19 0.98 18.33
N THR A 253 1.11 0.71 18.41
CA THR A 253 2.00 0.58 17.25
C THR A 253 1.72 -0.63 16.35
N ALA A 254 0.90 -1.59 16.80
CA ALA A 254 0.44 -2.71 15.98
C ALA A 254 -0.77 -2.32 15.13
N LYS A 255 -1.56 -1.35 15.58
CA LYS A 255 -2.74 -0.85 14.87
C LYS A 255 -2.40 0.22 13.84
N TYR A 256 -1.41 1.08 14.12
CA TYR A 256 -1.10 2.27 13.34
C TYR A 256 0.26 2.19 12.65
N SER A 257 0.35 2.80 11.48
CA SER A 257 1.55 2.82 10.64
C SER A 257 1.50 4.02 9.69
N THR A 258 2.56 4.31 8.95
CA THR A 258 2.58 5.38 7.93
C THR A 258 1.40 5.29 6.96
N HIS A 259 1.02 4.08 6.55
CA HIS A 259 -0.15 3.88 5.68
C HIS A 259 -1.46 4.23 6.40
N LYS A 260 -1.54 3.95 7.70
CA LYS A 260 -2.72 4.32 8.51
C LYS A 260 -2.82 5.83 8.77
N LEU A 261 -1.69 6.56 8.83
CA LEU A 261 -1.73 8.03 8.88
C LEU A 261 -2.35 8.63 7.60
N ARG A 262 -2.08 8.05 6.43
CA ARG A 262 -2.77 8.43 5.20
C ARG A 262 -4.28 8.10 5.26
N HIS A 263 -4.66 6.96 5.84
CA HIS A 263 -6.07 6.66 6.09
C HIS A 263 -6.70 7.67 7.04
N THR A 264 -5.98 8.08 8.09
CA THR A 264 -6.40 9.12 9.03
C THR A 264 -6.68 10.42 8.29
N ALA A 265 -5.75 10.92 7.48
CA ALA A 265 -5.95 12.13 6.68
C ALA A 265 -7.22 12.05 5.82
N ALA A 266 -7.40 10.94 5.11
CA ALA A 266 -8.57 10.74 4.27
C ALA A 266 -9.88 10.70 5.05
N THR A 267 -9.89 10.01 6.20
CA THR A 267 -11.08 9.89 7.03
C THR A 267 -11.44 11.23 7.68
N LEU A 268 -10.46 11.95 8.23
CA LEU A 268 -10.69 13.28 8.82
C LEU A 268 -11.18 14.29 7.78
N MET A 269 -10.61 14.31 6.56
CA MET A 269 -11.10 15.15 5.48
C MET A 269 -12.55 14.86 5.12
N TYR A 270 -12.92 13.58 5.07
CA TYR A 270 -14.27 13.15 4.71
C TYR A 270 -15.29 13.38 5.82
N GLN A 271 -14.94 13.02 7.07
CA GLN A 271 -15.89 13.01 8.20
C GLN A 271 -15.98 14.37 8.89
N GLU A 272 -14.86 15.07 9.04
CA GLU A 272 -14.78 16.34 9.78
C GLU A 272 -14.70 17.55 8.84
N GLY A 273 -14.13 17.36 7.65
CA GLY A 273 -13.91 18.42 6.67
C GLY A 273 -14.99 18.52 5.59
N ASP A 274 -16.01 17.66 5.62
CA ASP A 274 -17.11 17.59 4.64
C ASP A 274 -16.63 17.56 3.16
N VAL A 275 -15.49 16.92 2.93
CA VAL A 275 -14.88 16.83 1.59
C VAL A 275 -15.59 15.74 0.77
N ASP A 276 -16.11 16.12 -0.40
CA ASP A 276 -16.75 15.14 -1.32
C ASP A 276 -15.80 14.00 -1.68
N ILE A 277 -16.35 12.79 -1.84
CA ILE A 277 -15.58 11.57 -2.11
C ILE A 277 -14.78 11.62 -3.43
N ARG A 278 -15.27 12.32 -4.45
CA ARG A 278 -14.56 12.47 -5.72
C ARG A 278 -13.37 13.41 -5.56
N LEU A 279 -13.56 14.51 -4.82
CA LEU A 279 -12.48 15.42 -4.49
C LEU A 279 -11.43 14.71 -3.61
N LEU A 280 -11.87 13.91 -2.65
CA LEU A 280 -10.97 13.09 -1.83
C LEU A 280 -10.18 12.09 -2.69
N GLN A 281 -10.81 11.48 -3.70
CA GLN A 281 -10.13 10.59 -4.65
C GLN A 281 -9.01 11.33 -5.40
N GLU A 282 -9.25 12.55 -5.85
CA GLU A 282 -8.24 13.38 -6.54
C GLU A 282 -7.11 13.78 -5.61
N ILE A 283 -7.43 14.27 -4.40
CA ILE A 283 -6.45 14.64 -3.37
C ILE A 283 -5.51 13.46 -3.08
N LEU A 284 -6.07 12.26 -2.92
CA LEU A 284 -5.29 11.07 -2.62
C LEU A 284 -4.59 10.46 -3.85
N GLY A 285 -4.99 10.83 -5.06
CA GLY A 285 -4.49 10.23 -6.30
C GLY A 285 -4.83 8.75 -6.40
N HIS A 286 -6.09 8.38 -6.13
CA HIS A 286 -6.60 7.04 -6.32
C HIS A 286 -7.10 6.86 -7.74
N THR A 287 -6.55 5.89 -8.47
CA THR A 287 -6.97 5.56 -9.84
C THR A 287 -8.32 4.83 -9.89
N ASN A 288 -8.78 4.28 -8.77
CA ASN A 288 -10.03 3.54 -8.67
C ASN A 288 -10.85 4.08 -7.48
N LEU A 289 -12.13 4.40 -7.73
CA LEU A 289 -13.07 4.91 -6.73
C LEU A 289 -13.24 3.93 -5.56
N SER A 290 -13.23 2.62 -5.83
CA SER A 290 -13.36 1.57 -4.79
C SER A 290 -12.28 1.64 -3.69
N THR A 291 -11.14 2.27 -3.95
CA THR A 291 -10.11 2.53 -2.93
C THR A 291 -10.43 3.71 -2.04
N THR A 292 -11.36 4.58 -2.45
CA THR A 292 -11.82 5.75 -1.69
C THR A 292 -13.13 5.44 -0.96
N GLU A 293 -13.97 4.57 -1.52
CA GLU A 293 -15.23 4.12 -0.90
C GLU A 293 -15.06 3.51 0.49
N ILE A 294 -13.87 3.05 0.84
CA ILE A 294 -13.58 2.54 2.20
C ILE A 294 -13.73 3.62 3.29
N TYR A 295 -13.72 4.89 2.92
CA TYR A 295 -13.91 6.03 3.83
C TYR A 295 -15.38 6.45 3.96
N THR A 296 -16.26 5.92 3.11
CA THR A 296 -17.71 6.23 3.09
C THR A 296 -18.53 5.37 4.05
N HIS A 297 -17.90 4.74 5.05
CA HIS A 297 -18.66 4.16 6.13
C HIS A 297 -19.34 5.29 6.91
N VAL A 298 -20.58 5.54 6.50
CA VAL A 298 -21.43 6.64 6.95
C VAL A 298 -21.73 6.44 8.43
N ASN A 299 -21.44 7.45 9.25
CA ASN A 299 -21.93 7.50 10.61
C ASN A 299 -23.46 7.59 10.60
N ASP A 300 -24.15 6.95 11.55
CA ASP A 300 -25.60 7.04 11.70
C ASP A 300 -26.13 8.49 11.77
N SER A 301 -25.31 9.42 12.29
CA SER A 301 -25.59 10.85 12.28
C SER A 301 -25.70 11.43 10.87
N GLN A 302 -24.73 11.14 9.99
CA GLN A 302 -24.73 11.63 8.61
C GLN A 302 -25.93 11.08 7.82
N LEU A 303 -26.34 9.82 8.06
CA LEU A 303 -27.56 9.26 7.48
C LEU A 303 -28.81 10.02 7.92
N LYS A 304 -28.91 10.34 9.21
CA LYS A 304 -30.03 11.14 9.76
C LYS A 304 -30.05 12.53 9.18
N ASP A 305 -28.91 13.18 9.10
CA ASP A 305 -28.76 14.53 8.55
C ASP A 305 -29.12 14.59 7.07
N ALA A 306 -28.65 13.63 6.27
CA ALA A 306 -29.01 13.50 4.85
C ALA A 306 -30.52 13.31 4.65
N VAL A 307 -31.16 12.46 5.46
CA VAL A 307 -32.62 12.28 5.42
C VAL A 307 -33.34 13.57 5.82
N ASN A 308 -32.86 14.27 6.83
CA ASN A 308 -33.44 15.54 7.29
C ASN A 308 -33.25 16.70 6.29
N GLN A 309 -32.19 16.65 5.46
CA GLN A 309 -31.94 17.62 4.39
C GLN A 309 -32.83 17.40 3.16
N ASN A 310 -33.53 16.27 3.06
CA ASN A 310 -34.49 16.05 1.97
C ASN A 310 -35.55 17.17 2.03
N PRO A 311 -35.79 17.92 0.92
CA PRO A 311 -36.80 18.98 0.91
C PRO A 311 -38.18 18.54 1.38
N LEU A 312 -38.52 17.25 1.18
CA LEU A 312 -39.79 16.67 1.59
C LEU A 312 -39.83 16.28 3.07
N ALA A 313 -38.71 16.22 3.79
CA ALA A 313 -38.69 15.87 5.22
C ALA A 313 -39.42 16.92 6.08
N LYS A 314 -39.58 18.15 5.60
CA LYS A 314 -40.28 19.26 6.26
C LYS A 314 -41.76 19.39 5.85
N VAL A 315 -42.26 18.54 4.95
CA VAL A 315 -43.64 18.59 4.49
C VAL A 315 -44.56 17.97 5.51
N LYS A 316 -45.39 18.80 6.16
CA LYS A 316 -46.47 18.29 7.05
C LYS A 316 -47.66 17.81 6.24
N LYS A 317 -48.14 16.61 6.52
CA LYS A 317 -49.34 16.07 5.92
C LYS A 317 -50.52 16.98 6.34
N LYS A 318 -51.24 17.58 5.34
CA LYS A 318 -52.50 18.29 5.64
C LYS A 318 -53.46 17.31 6.35
N ARG A 319 -53.81 17.61 7.58
CA ARG A 319 -54.93 16.89 8.25
C ARG A 319 -56.18 17.25 7.47
N SER A 320 -56.82 16.26 6.87
CA SER A 320 -58.19 16.37 6.36
C SER A 320 -59.09 16.47 7.59
N ASP A 321 -59.59 17.66 7.87
CA ASP A 321 -60.70 17.80 8.80
C ASP A 321 -61.90 17.06 8.23
N VAL A 322 -62.13 15.86 8.77
CA VAL A 322 -63.39 15.14 8.55
C VAL A 322 -64.42 15.83 9.42
N LYS A 323 -65.35 16.56 8.78
CA LYS A 323 -66.59 17.01 9.40
C LYS A 323 -67.53 15.85 9.56
#